data_cc4473cf0c42bebff0578a45bd1a349a
#
_entry.id   cc4473cf0c42bebff0578a45bd1a349a
#
_cell.length_a   1.000
_cell.length_b   1.000
_cell.length_c   1.000
_cell.angle_alpha   90.00
_cell.angle_beta   90.00
_cell.angle_gamma   90.00
#
_symmetry.space_group_name_H-M   'P 1'
#
loop_
_entity.id
_entity.type
_entity.pdbx_description
1 polymer ?
#
loop_
_entity_poly.entity_id
_entity_poly.type
_entity_poly.pdbx_seq_one_letter_code
_entity_poly.pdbx_strand_id
1 'polypeptide(L)'
;MKRKLSVFVSVIFLLVVAVFSLPQGCYAMAKNAEVQVEYLRHRIYARRFIDNYNIHVFQKAHEHAGLTFHRGITVTRPRGYTTEDNIRRDSDAVGLGPACMIRWERPISGKLYGDLEFSGSFLIYSKAFPAQGRPWGFMWRLGPRLTWKYTKNNSFSLGYMFSHSSNGMRTNNPGHHSFGFSIGFNHNF
;
A
#
# COMPACT_ATOMS: atom_id res chain seq x y z
N MET A 1 -23.33 7.61 4.90
CA MET A 1 -21.86 7.70 5.05
C MET A 1 -21.32 6.92 6.25
N LYS A 2 -21.87 7.07 7.46
CA LYS A 2 -21.39 6.40 8.71
C LYS A 2 -21.32 4.85 8.63
N ARG A 3 -22.30 4.18 8.01
CA ARG A 3 -22.35 2.70 7.89
C ARG A 3 -21.20 2.11 7.04
N LYS A 4 -20.74 2.82 5.99
CA LYS A 4 -19.68 2.34 5.10
C LYS A 4 -18.28 2.50 5.73
N LEU A 5 -18.10 3.53 6.58
CA LEU A 5 -16.87 3.73 7.35
C LEU A 5 -16.71 2.63 8.41
N SER A 6 -17.81 2.26 9.09
CA SER A 6 -17.83 1.18 10.08
C SER A 6 -17.41 -0.17 9.48
N VAL A 7 -17.92 -0.53 8.29
CA VAL A 7 -17.52 -1.77 7.61
C VAL A 7 -16.05 -1.78 7.25
N PHE A 8 -15.51 -0.65 6.78
CA PHE A 8 -14.09 -0.55 6.43
C PHE A 8 -13.18 -0.69 7.67
N VAL A 9 -13.53 -0.02 8.77
CA VAL A 9 -12.83 -0.14 10.06
C VAL A 9 -12.92 -1.58 10.59
N SER A 10 -14.08 -2.23 10.49
CA SER A 10 -14.26 -3.63 10.91
C SER A 10 -13.42 -4.60 10.08
N VAL A 11 -13.31 -4.38 8.77
CA VAL A 11 -12.46 -5.22 7.89
C VAL A 11 -10.98 -5.04 8.23
N ILE A 12 -10.53 -3.80 8.49
CA ILE A 12 -9.15 -3.54 8.95
C ILE A 12 -8.90 -4.24 10.27
N PHE A 13 -9.81 -4.11 11.23
CA PHE A 13 -9.70 -4.75 12.54
C PHE A 13 -9.66 -6.28 12.42
N LEU A 14 -10.52 -6.87 11.58
CA LEU A 14 -10.52 -8.32 11.32
C LEU A 14 -9.23 -8.79 10.63
N LEU A 15 -8.68 -8.02 9.68
CA LEU A 15 -7.40 -8.35 9.03
C LEU A 15 -6.24 -8.27 10.03
N VAL A 16 -6.22 -7.25 10.89
CA VAL A 16 -5.22 -7.13 11.96
C VAL A 16 -5.36 -8.31 12.92
N VAL A 17 -6.57 -8.61 13.41
CA VAL A 17 -6.83 -9.75 14.29
C VAL A 17 -6.47 -11.07 13.60
N ALA A 18 -6.81 -11.26 12.31
CA ALA A 18 -6.45 -12.47 11.57
C ALA A 18 -4.94 -12.66 11.46
N VAL A 19 -4.17 -11.58 11.22
CA VAL A 19 -2.69 -11.65 11.21
C VAL A 19 -2.14 -12.08 12.57
N PHE A 20 -2.73 -11.60 13.68
CA PHE A 20 -2.29 -11.99 15.04
C PHE A 20 -2.85 -13.32 15.52
N SER A 21 -3.91 -13.84 14.88
CA SER A 21 -4.57 -15.10 15.28
C SER A 21 -4.13 -16.32 14.47
N LEU A 22 -3.21 -16.15 13.47
CA LEU A 22 -2.69 -17.28 12.72
C LEU A 22 -1.93 -18.24 13.67
N PRO A 23 -2.13 -19.57 13.55
CA PRO A 23 -1.46 -20.56 14.40
C PRO A 23 0.06 -20.39 14.36
N GLN A 24 0.73 -20.53 15.49
CA GLN A 24 2.19 -20.39 15.60
C GLN A 24 2.97 -21.24 14.58
N GLY A 25 2.42 -22.37 14.14
CA GLY A 25 3.00 -23.19 13.09
C GLY A 25 3.13 -22.52 11.72
N CYS A 26 2.28 -21.53 11.40
CA CYS A 26 2.40 -20.71 10.17
C CYS A 26 3.47 -19.62 10.32
N TYR A 27 3.87 -19.27 11.53
CA TYR A 27 4.90 -18.26 11.82
C TYR A 27 6.32 -18.80 11.78
N ALA A 28 6.51 -20.13 11.76
CA ALA A 28 7.83 -20.76 11.80
C ALA A 28 8.76 -20.32 10.64
N MET A 29 8.22 -19.67 9.61
CA MET A 29 8.99 -19.08 8.50
C MET A 29 8.99 -17.53 8.47
N ALA A 30 8.16 -16.86 9.26
CA ALA A 30 8.04 -15.41 9.28
C ALA A 30 8.79 -14.81 10.46
N LYS A 31 9.98 -14.25 10.22
CA LYS A 31 10.75 -13.56 11.30
C LYS A 31 10.18 -12.19 11.65
N ASN A 32 9.30 -11.62 10.83
CA ASN A 32 8.59 -10.37 11.09
C ASN A 32 7.32 -10.25 10.24
N ALA A 33 6.44 -9.36 10.65
CA ALA A 33 5.29 -8.91 9.86
C ALA A 33 5.13 -7.39 9.98
N GLU A 34 4.91 -6.73 8.88
CA GLU A 34 4.61 -5.30 8.83
C GLU A 34 3.26 -5.07 8.12
N VAL A 35 2.39 -4.30 8.76
CA VAL A 35 1.13 -3.84 8.17
C VAL A 35 1.24 -2.33 7.93
N GLN A 36 0.92 -1.89 6.72
CA GLN A 36 0.83 -0.48 6.38
C GLN A 36 -0.60 -0.15 5.94
N VAL A 37 -1.13 0.97 6.42
CA VAL A 37 -2.41 1.53 6.01
C VAL A 37 -2.18 2.89 5.40
N GLU A 38 -2.76 3.15 4.24
CA GLU A 38 -2.54 4.36 3.47
C GLU A 38 -3.83 5.04 3.04
N TYR A 39 -3.78 6.36 3.04
CA TYR A 39 -4.67 7.21 2.28
C TYR A 39 -3.87 8.11 1.37
N LEU A 40 -4.05 7.93 0.05
CA LEU A 40 -3.37 8.71 -0.97
C LEU A 40 -4.42 9.47 -1.78
N ARG A 41 -4.39 10.80 -1.67
CA ARG A 41 -5.28 11.69 -2.41
C ARG A 41 -4.81 11.81 -3.86
N HIS A 42 -5.73 11.87 -4.79
CA HIS A 42 -5.44 12.10 -6.20
C HIS A 42 -4.64 13.39 -6.39
N ARG A 43 -3.71 13.35 -7.34
CA ARG A 43 -3.17 14.55 -7.96
C ARG A 43 -3.81 14.69 -9.34
N ILE A 44 -4.24 15.89 -9.68
CA ILE A 44 -4.83 16.17 -10.98
C ILE A 44 -3.79 15.85 -12.06
N TYR A 45 -4.01 14.73 -12.72
CA TYR A 45 -3.22 14.27 -13.86
C TYR A 45 -4.18 13.67 -14.88
N ALA A 46 -4.14 14.20 -16.10
CA ALA A 46 -4.96 13.70 -17.20
C ALA A 46 -6.45 13.51 -16.83
N ARG A 47 -7.01 14.45 -16.04
CA ARG A 47 -8.44 14.46 -15.65
C ARG A 47 -8.88 13.21 -14.86
N ARG A 48 -7.99 12.66 -14.01
CA ARG A 48 -8.26 11.52 -13.15
C ARG A 48 -8.27 11.95 -11.70
N PHE A 49 -9.41 11.74 -11.05
CA PHE A 49 -9.72 12.17 -9.68
C PHE A 49 -9.98 10.92 -8.84
N ILE A 50 -8.91 10.17 -8.54
CA ILE A 50 -8.98 8.86 -7.90
C ILE A 50 -8.13 8.86 -6.65
N ASP A 51 -8.79 8.76 -5.48
CA ASP A 51 -8.14 8.56 -4.20
C ASP A 51 -7.92 7.07 -3.95
N ASN A 52 -6.79 6.71 -3.34
CA ASN A 52 -6.47 5.31 -3.03
C ASN A 52 -6.46 5.10 -1.51
N TYR A 53 -7.13 4.03 -1.09
CA TYR A 53 -7.09 3.48 0.26
C TYR A 53 -6.40 2.13 0.17
N ASN A 54 -5.21 2.01 0.74
CA ASN A 54 -4.40 0.81 0.61
C ASN A 54 -4.14 0.17 1.96
N ILE A 55 -4.06 -1.16 1.96
CA ILE A 55 -3.51 -1.96 3.05
C ILE A 55 -2.44 -2.84 2.44
N HIS A 56 -1.25 -2.80 3.02
CA HIS A 56 -0.15 -3.66 2.64
C HIS A 56 0.24 -4.52 3.82
N VAL A 57 0.51 -5.80 3.55
CA VAL A 57 1.08 -6.71 4.53
C VAL A 57 2.39 -7.21 3.96
N PHE A 58 3.49 -6.91 4.64
CA PHE A 58 4.83 -7.25 4.22
C PHE A 58 5.53 -8.15 5.22
N GLN A 59 6.41 -8.99 4.71
CA GLN A 59 7.36 -9.78 5.45
C GLN A 59 8.77 -9.49 4.94
N LYS A 60 9.71 -9.20 5.84
CA LYS A 60 11.11 -9.02 5.46
C LYS A 60 11.66 -10.36 4.95
N ALA A 61 12.15 -10.37 3.72
CA ALA A 61 12.71 -11.54 3.06
C ALA A 61 14.24 -11.56 3.17
N HIS A 62 14.88 -10.39 3.04
CA HIS A 62 16.32 -10.27 3.03
C HIS A 62 16.77 -8.89 3.53
N GLU A 63 18.01 -8.82 4.04
CA GLU A 63 18.67 -7.56 4.42
C GLU A 63 20.15 -7.60 4.01
N HIS A 64 20.60 -6.53 3.39
CA HIS A 64 22.00 -6.36 3.01
C HIS A 64 22.38 -4.88 3.02
N ALA A 65 23.47 -4.53 3.73
CA ALA A 65 24.05 -3.18 3.74
C ALA A 65 23.06 -2.04 4.03
N GLY A 66 22.09 -2.25 4.92
CA GLY A 66 21.05 -1.27 5.28
C GLY A 66 19.89 -1.17 4.29
N LEU A 67 19.88 -2.03 3.27
CA LEU A 67 18.73 -2.26 2.40
C LEU A 67 17.97 -3.49 2.87
N THR A 68 16.67 -3.35 3.07
CA THR A 68 15.78 -4.45 3.39
C THR A 68 14.84 -4.72 2.23
N PHE A 69 14.68 -6.01 1.90
CA PHE A 69 13.78 -6.50 0.87
C PHE A 69 12.61 -7.20 1.53
N HIS A 70 11.41 -6.82 1.11
CA HIS A 70 10.17 -7.38 1.66
C HIS A 70 9.33 -7.95 0.53
N ARG A 71 8.60 -9.01 0.84
CA ARG A 71 7.55 -9.61 0.01
C ARG A 71 6.23 -9.48 0.74
N GLY A 72 5.13 -9.40 0.01
CA GLY A 72 3.84 -9.23 0.65
C GLY A 72 2.67 -9.22 -0.30
N ILE A 73 1.57 -8.69 0.21
CA ILE A 73 0.33 -8.50 -0.52
C ILE A 73 -0.16 -7.06 -0.35
N THR A 74 -0.87 -6.57 -1.34
CA THR A 74 -1.57 -5.29 -1.33
C THR A 74 -3.05 -5.51 -1.56
N VAL A 75 -3.87 -4.92 -0.71
CA VAL A 75 -5.29 -4.68 -0.95
C VAL A 75 -5.47 -3.20 -1.18
N THR A 76 -6.13 -2.82 -2.27
CA THR A 76 -6.40 -1.42 -2.59
C THR A 76 -7.89 -1.20 -2.86
N ARG A 77 -8.38 -0.04 -2.46
CA ARG A 77 -9.72 0.43 -2.79
C ARG A 77 -9.64 1.84 -3.37
N PRO A 78 -9.31 1.97 -4.65
CA PRO A 78 -9.39 3.26 -5.33
C PRO A 78 -10.85 3.71 -5.44
N ARG A 79 -11.07 5.03 -5.29
CA ARG A 79 -12.38 5.66 -5.36
C ARG A 79 -12.29 6.98 -6.11
N GLY A 80 -13.24 7.19 -6.99
CA GLY A 80 -13.29 8.44 -7.73
C GLY A 80 -13.79 8.26 -9.15
N TYR A 81 -13.31 9.11 -10.05
CA TYR A 81 -13.78 9.12 -11.44
C TYR A 81 -12.68 9.60 -12.39
N THR A 82 -12.87 9.25 -13.65
CA THR A 82 -12.14 9.86 -14.79
C THR A 82 -13.06 10.75 -15.57
N THR A 83 -12.50 11.77 -16.22
CA THR A 83 -13.23 12.62 -17.19
C THR A 83 -12.48 12.58 -18.50
N GLU A 84 -13.07 11.97 -19.52
CA GLU A 84 -12.58 11.91 -20.89
C GLU A 84 -13.70 12.32 -21.83
N ASP A 85 -13.39 13.15 -22.83
CA ASP A 85 -14.38 13.73 -23.78
C ASP A 85 -15.57 14.40 -23.08
N ASN A 86 -15.32 15.07 -21.95
CA ASN A 86 -16.33 15.66 -21.07
C ASN A 86 -17.32 14.64 -20.44
N ILE A 87 -17.06 13.34 -20.57
CA ILE A 87 -17.87 12.28 -19.96
C ILE A 87 -17.20 11.84 -18.66
N ARG A 88 -17.92 11.98 -17.56
CA ARG A 88 -17.49 11.46 -16.25
C ARG A 88 -17.83 9.98 -16.13
N ARG A 89 -16.80 9.16 -15.78
CA ARG A 89 -16.94 7.71 -15.60
C ARG A 89 -16.48 7.32 -14.20
N ASP A 90 -17.31 6.58 -13.47
CA ASP A 90 -16.96 6.04 -12.16
C ASP A 90 -15.79 5.06 -12.25
N SER A 91 -14.83 5.24 -11.37
CA SER A 91 -13.60 4.45 -11.27
C SER A 91 -13.41 3.79 -9.91
N ASP A 92 -14.50 3.57 -9.15
CA ASP A 92 -14.43 2.81 -7.91
C ASP A 92 -14.12 1.35 -8.20
N ALA A 93 -13.15 0.76 -7.48
CA ALA A 93 -12.82 -0.66 -7.59
C ALA A 93 -12.25 -1.19 -6.27
N VAL A 94 -12.09 -2.51 -6.18
CA VAL A 94 -11.26 -3.17 -5.18
C VAL A 94 -10.20 -3.96 -5.94
N GLY A 95 -8.96 -3.86 -5.51
CA GLY A 95 -7.83 -4.58 -6.09
C GLY A 95 -7.06 -5.38 -5.04
N LEU A 96 -6.50 -6.50 -5.45
CA LEU A 96 -5.69 -7.37 -4.62
C LEU A 96 -4.54 -7.95 -5.46
N GLY A 97 -3.37 -8.10 -4.84
CA GLY A 97 -2.28 -8.83 -5.50
C GLY A 97 -0.97 -8.85 -4.74
N PRO A 98 0.03 -9.56 -5.28
CA PRO A 98 1.36 -9.65 -4.71
C PRO A 98 2.07 -8.31 -4.76
N ALA A 99 2.95 -8.10 -3.77
CA ALA A 99 3.74 -6.89 -3.63
C ALA A 99 5.17 -7.22 -3.21
N CYS A 100 6.09 -6.34 -3.61
CA CYS A 100 7.45 -6.32 -3.11
C CYS A 100 7.81 -4.90 -2.66
N MET A 101 8.74 -4.78 -1.71
CA MET A 101 9.19 -3.51 -1.18
C MET A 101 10.69 -3.56 -0.91
N ILE A 102 11.36 -2.47 -1.22
CA ILE A 102 12.75 -2.20 -0.84
C ILE A 102 12.73 -0.97 0.06
N ARG A 103 13.42 -1.05 1.19
CA ARG A 103 13.58 0.05 2.12
C ARG A 103 15.05 0.25 2.44
N TRP A 104 15.49 1.49 2.34
CA TRP A 104 16.79 1.93 2.81
C TRP A 104 16.61 2.67 4.12
N GLU A 105 17.13 2.10 5.21
CA GLU A 105 16.95 2.61 6.57
C GLU A 105 18.28 3.19 7.09
N ARG A 106 18.20 4.38 7.73
CA ARG A 106 19.32 5.03 8.40
C ARG A 106 18.92 5.56 9.79
N PRO A 107 19.76 5.35 10.81
CA PRO A 107 19.52 5.92 12.11
C PRO A 107 19.63 7.45 12.06
N ILE A 108 18.67 8.14 12.71
CA ILE A 108 18.68 9.60 12.90
C ILE A 108 19.12 9.90 14.34
N SER A 109 18.42 9.37 15.33
CA SER A 109 18.73 9.58 16.76
C SER A 109 18.05 8.53 17.62
N GLY A 110 18.82 7.89 18.51
CA GLY A 110 18.31 6.90 19.45
C GLY A 110 17.51 5.78 18.78
N LYS A 111 16.20 5.77 18.99
CA LYS A 111 15.26 4.80 18.43
C LYS A 111 14.58 5.27 17.12
N LEU A 112 14.93 6.43 16.61
CA LEU A 112 14.34 7.04 15.43
C LEU A 112 15.21 6.80 14.20
N TYR A 113 14.57 6.33 13.12
CA TYR A 113 15.18 6.04 11.83
C TYR A 113 14.48 6.80 10.71
N GLY A 114 15.26 7.22 9.73
CA GLY A 114 14.77 7.76 8.47
C GLY A 114 14.91 6.72 7.38
N ASP A 115 13.85 6.53 6.62
CA ASP A 115 13.79 5.53 5.57
C ASP A 115 13.44 6.16 4.23
N LEU A 116 13.96 5.57 3.16
CA LEU A 116 13.43 5.74 1.81
C LEU A 116 12.82 4.40 1.38
N GLU A 117 11.54 4.42 1.05
CA GLU A 117 10.78 3.22 0.67
C GLU A 117 10.35 3.29 -0.79
N PHE A 118 10.59 2.19 -1.52
CA PHE A 118 10.03 1.92 -2.84
C PHE A 118 9.31 0.58 -2.82
N SER A 119 8.09 0.53 -3.37
CA SER A 119 7.37 -0.74 -3.51
C SER A 119 6.62 -0.83 -4.83
N GLY A 120 6.40 -2.07 -5.27
CA GLY A 120 5.64 -2.40 -6.45
C GLY A 120 4.62 -3.50 -6.15
N SER A 121 3.43 -3.38 -6.75
CA SER A 121 2.36 -4.38 -6.65
C SER A 121 1.79 -4.66 -8.02
N PHE A 122 1.52 -5.93 -8.32
CA PHE A 122 0.66 -6.33 -9.43
C PHE A 122 -0.75 -6.57 -8.86
N LEU A 123 -1.76 -5.92 -9.41
CA LEU A 123 -3.11 -5.88 -8.85
C LEU A 123 -4.13 -6.41 -9.85
N ILE A 124 -5.03 -7.26 -9.36
CA ILE A 124 -6.23 -7.68 -10.07
C ILE A 124 -7.40 -6.94 -9.42
N TYR A 125 -8.21 -6.27 -10.24
CA TYR A 125 -9.32 -5.43 -9.81
C TYR A 125 -10.66 -6.12 -10.03
N SER A 126 -11.65 -5.79 -9.20
CA SER A 126 -13.02 -6.30 -9.28
C SER A 126 -13.76 -5.90 -10.57
N LYS A 127 -13.27 -4.88 -11.28
CA LYS A 127 -13.74 -4.43 -12.59
C LYS A 127 -12.62 -3.69 -13.32
N ALA A 128 -12.81 -3.32 -14.58
CA ALA A 128 -11.88 -2.48 -15.33
C ALA A 128 -11.56 -1.21 -14.55
N PHE A 129 -10.26 -0.94 -14.33
CA PHE A 129 -9.80 0.16 -13.50
C PHE A 129 -8.52 0.81 -14.07
N PRO A 130 -8.43 2.17 -14.09
CA PRO A 130 -9.57 3.09 -13.98
C PRO A 130 -10.63 2.82 -15.05
N ALA A 131 -11.76 3.54 -15.03
CA ALA A 131 -12.79 3.36 -16.07
C ALA A 131 -12.16 3.36 -17.47
N GLN A 132 -12.57 2.41 -18.33
CA GLN A 132 -12.00 2.10 -19.65
C GLN A 132 -10.58 1.49 -19.62
N GLY A 133 -10.02 1.24 -18.43
CA GLY A 133 -8.77 0.51 -18.27
C GLY A 133 -8.95 -1.01 -18.37
N ARG A 134 -8.13 -1.74 -17.64
CA ARG A 134 -8.16 -3.21 -17.58
C ARG A 134 -8.47 -3.69 -16.17
N PRO A 135 -8.96 -4.93 -15.98
CA PRO A 135 -9.18 -5.49 -14.65
C PRO A 135 -7.88 -5.91 -13.96
N TRP A 136 -6.75 -5.41 -14.39
CA TRP A 136 -5.44 -5.61 -13.79
C TRP A 136 -4.52 -4.42 -14.05
N GLY A 137 -3.51 -4.24 -13.22
CA GLY A 137 -2.53 -3.17 -13.38
C GLY A 137 -1.37 -3.30 -12.41
N PHE A 138 -0.44 -2.36 -12.51
CA PHE A 138 0.69 -2.20 -11.61
C PHE A 138 0.51 -0.92 -10.80
N MET A 139 0.87 -0.99 -9.53
CA MET A 139 1.01 0.17 -8.67
C MET A 139 2.43 0.18 -8.13
N TRP A 140 3.12 1.32 -8.26
CA TRP A 140 4.37 1.54 -7.55
C TRP A 140 4.27 2.77 -6.65
N ARG A 141 5.04 2.76 -5.57
CA ARG A 141 5.07 3.81 -4.57
C ARG A 141 6.51 4.13 -4.21
N LEU A 142 6.75 5.40 -3.93
CA LEU A 142 8.03 5.91 -3.47
C LEU A 142 7.80 7.02 -2.45
N GLY A 143 8.56 7.02 -1.36
CA GLY A 143 8.49 8.12 -0.41
C GLY A 143 9.39 7.95 0.80
N PRO A 144 9.65 9.06 1.51
CA PRO A 144 10.31 9.04 2.80
C PRO A 144 9.39 8.49 3.89
N ARG A 145 10.00 7.88 4.91
CA ARG A 145 9.32 7.36 6.08
C ARG A 145 10.15 7.63 7.33
N LEU A 146 9.50 7.90 8.44
CA LEU A 146 10.09 7.93 9.77
C LEU A 146 9.66 6.68 10.53
N THR A 147 10.61 5.95 11.09
CA THR A 147 10.37 4.72 11.85
C THR A 147 10.87 4.88 13.28
N TRP A 148 9.99 4.65 14.24
CA TRP A 148 10.31 4.64 15.67
C TRP A 148 10.28 3.20 16.20
N LYS A 149 11.48 2.67 16.56
CA LYS A 149 11.66 1.34 17.16
C LYS A 149 11.50 1.45 18.67
N TYR A 150 10.25 1.47 19.17
CA TYR A 150 9.97 1.71 20.59
C TYR A 150 10.31 0.52 21.48
N THR A 151 10.31 -0.73 20.95
CA THR A 151 10.87 -1.92 21.60
C THR A 151 11.86 -2.64 20.67
N LYS A 152 12.49 -3.71 21.16
CA LYS A 152 13.36 -4.58 20.33
C LYS A 152 12.57 -5.24 19.18
N ASN A 153 11.30 -5.53 19.42
CA ASN A 153 10.47 -6.29 18.50
C ASN A 153 9.43 -5.45 17.76
N ASN A 154 9.17 -4.21 18.19
CA ASN A 154 8.08 -3.43 17.63
C ASN A 154 8.55 -2.07 17.14
N SER A 155 8.05 -1.68 15.99
CA SER A 155 8.20 -0.33 15.45
C SER A 155 6.91 0.21 14.89
N PHE A 156 6.77 1.53 14.98
CA PHE A 156 5.74 2.31 14.34
C PHE A 156 6.38 3.22 13.31
N SER A 157 5.70 3.46 12.19
CA SER A 157 6.25 4.32 11.15
C SER A 157 5.20 5.20 10.50
N LEU A 158 5.63 6.38 10.05
CA LEU A 158 4.84 7.34 9.32
C LEU A 158 5.58 7.71 8.03
N GLY A 159 4.94 7.51 6.89
CA GLY A 159 5.49 7.84 5.58
C GLY A 159 4.64 8.86 4.83
N TYR A 160 5.25 9.61 3.91
CA TYR A 160 4.58 10.38 2.89
C TYR A 160 4.92 9.82 1.52
N MET A 161 3.92 9.26 0.85
CA MET A 161 4.12 8.41 -0.32
C MET A 161 3.58 9.08 -1.58
N PHE A 162 4.34 9.02 -2.65
CA PHE A 162 3.86 9.15 -4.02
C PHE A 162 3.48 7.78 -4.55
N SER A 163 2.40 7.69 -5.29
CA SER A 163 1.97 6.48 -5.98
C SER A 163 1.61 6.75 -7.44
N HIS A 164 1.97 5.80 -8.29
CA HIS A 164 1.52 5.73 -9.66
C HIS A 164 0.91 4.36 -9.94
N SER A 165 -0.25 4.35 -10.59
CA SER A 165 -0.92 3.14 -11.04
C SER A 165 -1.13 3.18 -12.54
N SER A 166 -0.84 2.07 -13.23
CA SER A 166 -0.98 1.92 -14.68
C SER A 166 -1.05 0.45 -15.09
N ASN A 167 -1.39 0.16 -16.32
CA ASN A 167 -1.40 -1.20 -16.87
C ASN A 167 -0.18 -1.52 -17.76
N GLY A 168 0.95 -0.85 -17.56
CA GLY A 168 2.22 -1.18 -18.23
C GLY A 168 2.28 -0.78 -19.69
N MET A 169 1.84 0.42 -20.07
CA MET A 169 1.91 0.99 -21.43
C MET A 169 1.14 0.20 -22.50
N ARG A 170 0.16 -0.59 -22.11
CA ARG A 170 -0.77 -1.23 -23.06
C ARG A 170 -1.81 -0.23 -23.56
N THR A 171 -2.43 -0.51 -24.71
CA THR A 171 -3.62 0.25 -25.19
C THR A 171 -4.66 0.38 -24.07
N ASN A 172 -5.28 1.53 -23.96
CA ASN A 172 -6.18 1.89 -22.87
C ASN A 172 -5.50 1.83 -21.50
N ASN A 173 -4.43 2.60 -21.36
CA ASN A 173 -3.68 2.74 -20.10
C ASN A 173 -3.99 4.09 -19.42
N PRO A 174 -5.12 4.24 -18.76
CA PRO A 174 -5.45 5.45 -18.02
C PRO A 174 -4.72 5.50 -16.67
N GLY A 175 -3.38 5.67 -16.69
CA GLY A 175 -2.59 5.80 -15.46
C GLY A 175 -3.05 6.97 -14.59
N HIS A 176 -2.89 6.88 -13.27
CA HIS A 176 -3.19 7.96 -12.34
C HIS A 176 -2.11 8.07 -11.25
N HIS A 177 -2.04 9.25 -10.64
CA HIS A 177 -1.09 9.59 -9.59
C HIS A 177 -1.82 9.98 -8.32
N SER A 178 -1.23 9.65 -7.17
CA SER A 178 -1.72 10.06 -5.87
C SER A 178 -0.59 10.28 -4.87
N PHE A 179 -0.86 11.09 -3.85
CA PHE A 179 0.06 11.38 -2.75
C PHE A 179 -0.67 11.33 -1.43
N GLY A 180 0.01 10.94 -0.38
CA GLY A 180 -0.56 10.97 0.95
C GLY A 180 0.24 10.23 1.99
N PHE A 181 -0.42 9.93 3.08
CA PHE A 181 0.21 9.37 4.26
C PHE A 181 0.02 7.86 4.35
N SER A 182 1.07 7.22 4.86
CA SER A 182 1.14 5.79 5.17
C SER A 182 1.54 5.62 6.62
N ILE A 183 0.75 4.87 7.39
CA ILE A 183 1.06 4.48 8.75
C ILE A 183 1.43 3.00 8.72
N GLY A 184 2.55 2.64 9.37
CA GLY A 184 3.03 1.26 9.45
C GLY A 184 3.24 0.80 10.87
N PHE A 185 2.96 -0.48 11.11
CA PHE A 185 3.30 -1.19 12.33
C PHE A 185 4.05 -2.47 11.94
N ASN A 186 5.23 -2.67 12.54
CA ASN A 186 6.03 -3.88 12.34
C ASN A 186 6.25 -4.60 13.68
N HIS A 187 6.14 -5.93 13.62
CA HIS A 187 6.45 -6.83 14.72
C HIS A 187 7.48 -7.88 14.27
N ASN A 188 8.54 -8.07 15.06
CA ASN A 188 9.50 -9.16 14.92
C ASN A 188 9.14 -10.25 15.94
N PHE A 189 8.98 -11.47 15.45
CA PHE A 189 8.63 -12.66 16.25
C PHE A 189 9.86 -13.29 16.89
#